data_87ca15a7d0d2a69ce176dbd330a1a56b
#
_entry.id   87ca15a7d0d2a69ce176dbd330a1a56b
#
_cell.length_a   1.000
_cell.length_b   1.000
_cell.length_c   1.000
_cell.angle_alpha   90.00
_cell.angle_beta   90.00
_cell.angle_gamma   90.00
#
_symmetry.space_group_name_H-M   'P 1'
#
loop_
_entity.id
_entity.type
_entity.pdbx_description
1 polymer ?
#
loop_
_entity_poly.entity_id
_entity_poly.type
_entity_poly.pdbx_seq_one_letter_code
_entity_poly.pdbx_strand_id
1 'polypeptide(L)'
;MAKKDEKQLMFKIVDGQAKIVPQKGKKKVDQDFVVKNSVEPKAVKKNKVKNWFRLDNAATIYPSSKNEHWTFVFRISAVLKQKVDAFVLQKSLNEIMPRFPTFDVYLKKGFFWYYFEHSTSEIEVEKELEFPCSFMDLADSKKHLIRVLYSEYRISLEVFHAITDGRGATIFLNSLLARYFENLGYAISSCDSVLRYLDLPKEEEMEDSFFANASSKKGNSHKEQVAYNIRGTIEDEGIVNTTNGVMSVKEVKEIAKKHNANLTTFLAGCLCYTILKKRKNSKKPVKISIPIDLRTRFCSKTLRNFSSYINIAISDQSLGLDEVINQIKSELEKVDNEYLEKNINANVSVQKNWFIKIMPLCVKNFFLNTAFNVLGEKLQTFAFSNIGAIKVPQEFNDLIERYEVNLGRSKHNSIAVGLISFNDCLVLTISSKLSENTTERDFFKFLASLGVTVKVESNRRDEYGG
;
A
#
# COMPACT_ATOMS: atom_id res chain seq x y z
N MET A 1 -54.09 23.30 -2.20
CA MET A 1 -53.58 21.91 -2.05
C MET A 1 -54.04 21.10 -3.25
N ALA A 2 -53.17 20.94 -4.22
CA ALA A 2 -53.44 20.16 -5.46
C ALA A 2 -52.56 18.90 -5.42
N LYS A 3 -53.19 17.73 -5.36
CA LYS A 3 -52.56 16.43 -5.46
C LYS A 3 -52.03 16.27 -6.90
N LYS A 4 -50.74 16.04 -7.05
CA LYS A 4 -50.12 15.56 -8.31
C LYS A 4 -50.44 14.06 -8.47
N ASP A 5 -51.23 13.75 -9.51
CA ASP A 5 -51.41 12.37 -9.98
C ASP A 5 -50.12 11.85 -10.60
N GLU A 6 -49.50 10.86 -9.96
CA GLU A 6 -48.40 10.07 -10.56
C GLU A 6 -49.03 9.11 -11.62
N LYS A 7 -48.69 9.33 -12.88
CA LYS A 7 -49.02 8.41 -13.97
C LYS A 7 -48.00 7.26 -13.99
N GLN A 8 -48.39 6.11 -13.49
CA GLN A 8 -47.63 4.86 -13.72
C GLN A 8 -47.80 4.42 -15.18
N LEU A 9 -46.67 4.34 -15.89
CA LEU A 9 -46.56 3.78 -17.23
C LEU A 9 -46.18 2.30 -17.10
N MET A 10 -47.00 1.41 -17.67
CA MET A 10 -46.68 -0.02 -17.76
C MET A 10 -46.05 -0.35 -19.10
N PHE A 11 -44.95 -1.10 -19.09
CA PHE A 11 -44.24 -1.56 -20.29
C PHE A 11 -44.31 -3.09 -20.35
N LYS A 12 -44.41 -3.63 -21.56
CA LYS A 12 -44.30 -5.06 -21.85
C LYS A 12 -43.21 -5.28 -22.90
N ILE A 13 -42.35 -6.25 -22.68
CA ILE A 13 -41.31 -6.62 -23.66
C ILE A 13 -41.95 -7.60 -24.64
N VAL A 14 -41.91 -7.26 -25.92
CA VAL A 14 -42.33 -8.11 -27.04
C VAL A 14 -41.22 -8.01 -28.08
N ASP A 15 -40.67 -9.16 -28.47
CA ASP A 15 -39.58 -9.30 -29.44
C ASP A 15 -38.32 -8.46 -29.12
N GLY A 16 -37.95 -8.41 -27.84
CA GLY A 16 -36.73 -7.71 -27.38
C GLY A 16 -36.85 -6.18 -27.34
N GLN A 17 -38.04 -5.61 -27.60
CA GLN A 17 -38.29 -4.17 -27.52
C GLN A 17 -39.38 -3.84 -26.47
N ALA A 18 -39.16 -2.78 -25.68
CA ALA A 18 -40.16 -2.30 -24.74
C ALA A 18 -41.27 -1.54 -25.46
N LYS A 19 -42.50 -2.04 -25.37
CA LYS A 19 -43.70 -1.38 -25.92
C LYS A 19 -44.63 -0.93 -24.79
N ILE A 20 -45.16 0.29 -24.91
CA ILE A 20 -46.14 0.84 -23.96
C ILE A 20 -47.47 0.14 -24.18
N VAL A 21 -48.06 -0.43 -23.13
CA VAL A 21 -49.37 -1.07 -23.16
C VAL A 21 -50.44 -0.06 -22.74
N PRO A 22 -51.42 0.27 -23.56
CA PRO A 22 -52.50 1.17 -23.17
C PRO A 22 -53.44 0.50 -22.15
N GLN A 23 -53.74 1.19 -21.06
CA GLN A 23 -54.80 0.76 -20.16
C GLN A 23 -56.14 0.82 -20.86
N LYS A 24 -56.92 -0.27 -20.79
CA LYS A 24 -58.28 -0.32 -21.29
C LYS A 24 -59.17 0.70 -20.57
N GLY A 25 -59.61 1.72 -21.32
CA GLY A 25 -60.63 2.66 -20.89
C GLY A 25 -60.21 4.10 -20.87
N LYS A 26 -59.99 4.71 -22.06
CA LYS A 26 -60.37 6.08 -22.44
C LYS A 26 -59.83 6.43 -23.84
N LYS A 27 -60.75 6.95 -24.63
CA LYS A 27 -60.71 7.64 -25.94
C LYS A 27 -59.39 7.75 -26.70
N LYS A 28 -59.50 7.47 -28.03
CA LYS A 28 -58.50 7.71 -29.08
C LYS A 28 -57.68 8.99 -28.82
N VAL A 29 -56.39 8.84 -28.75
CA VAL A 29 -55.40 9.92 -28.88
C VAL A 29 -54.86 9.86 -30.30
N ASP A 30 -54.91 10.98 -31.00
CA ASP A 30 -54.48 11.17 -32.38
C ASP A 30 -53.07 10.66 -32.60
N GLN A 31 -52.93 9.97 -33.73
CA GLN A 31 -51.68 9.35 -34.21
C GLN A 31 -50.80 10.34 -35.02
N ASP A 32 -50.59 11.54 -34.56
CA ASP A 32 -49.67 12.45 -35.24
C ASP A 32 -48.83 13.26 -34.24
N PHE A 33 -48.02 12.54 -33.43
CA PHE A 33 -46.86 13.17 -32.79
C PHE A 33 -45.58 12.54 -33.31
N VAL A 34 -45.17 12.95 -34.51
CA VAL A 34 -43.83 12.74 -35.02
C VAL A 34 -42.90 13.63 -34.19
N VAL A 35 -42.21 13.02 -33.23
CA VAL A 35 -41.09 13.69 -32.52
C VAL A 35 -39.96 13.87 -33.53
N LYS A 36 -40.03 14.96 -34.30
CA LYS A 36 -38.87 15.54 -34.98
C LYS A 36 -38.01 16.25 -33.91
N ASN A 37 -37.23 15.51 -33.16
CA ASN A 37 -36.03 15.97 -32.49
C ASN A 37 -35.18 14.75 -32.14
N SER A 38 -34.69 14.07 -33.18
CA SER A 38 -33.44 13.34 -33.06
C SER A 38 -32.31 14.39 -32.88
N VAL A 39 -32.10 14.82 -31.65
CA VAL A 39 -30.80 15.38 -31.31
C VAL A 39 -29.83 14.22 -31.48
N GLU A 40 -29.15 14.16 -32.61
CA GLU A 40 -27.96 13.35 -32.75
C GLU A 40 -27.09 13.67 -31.53
N PRO A 41 -26.67 12.67 -30.73
CA PRO A 41 -25.73 12.93 -29.67
C PRO A 41 -24.53 13.56 -30.38
N LYS A 42 -24.31 14.88 -30.14
CA LYS A 42 -23.07 15.54 -30.54
C LYS A 42 -21.97 14.60 -30.13
N ALA A 43 -21.22 14.08 -31.11
CA ALA A 43 -20.08 13.21 -30.88
C ALA A 43 -19.26 13.89 -29.80
N VAL A 44 -19.33 13.36 -28.59
CA VAL A 44 -18.43 13.71 -27.50
C VAL A 44 -17.07 13.50 -28.13
N LYS A 45 -16.33 14.60 -28.37
CA LYS A 45 -14.95 14.52 -28.84
C LYS A 45 -14.33 13.50 -27.91
N LYS A 46 -14.03 12.29 -28.40
CA LYS A 46 -13.21 11.32 -27.71
C LYS A 46 -11.90 12.07 -27.46
N ASN A 47 -11.79 12.70 -26.29
CA ASN A 47 -10.49 13.12 -25.81
C ASN A 47 -9.67 11.83 -25.92
N LYS A 48 -8.62 11.85 -26.75
CA LYS A 48 -7.67 10.75 -26.82
C LYS A 48 -7.21 10.53 -25.39
N VAL A 49 -7.78 9.56 -24.70
CA VAL A 49 -7.31 9.15 -23.38
C VAL A 49 -5.84 8.89 -23.59
N LYS A 50 -4.99 9.68 -22.96
CA LYS A 50 -3.54 9.49 -23.08
C LYS A 50 -3.28 8.07 -22.58
N ASN A 51 -2.75 7.23 -23.45
CA ASN A 51 -2.45 5.84 -23.13
C ASN A 51 -1.31 5.70 -22.11
N TRP A 52 -0.83 6.82 -21.56
CA TRP A 52 0.28 6.89 -20.62
C TRP A 52 0.13 8.05 -19.64
N PHE A 53 0.75 7.91 -18.46
CA PHE A 53 0.85 8.98 -17.47
C PHE A 53 2.19 8.94 -16.73
N ARG A 54 2.53 10.02 -16.05
CA ARG A 54 3.80 10.16 -15.34
C ARG A 54 3.79 9.38 -14.02
N LEU A 55 4.96 8.94 -13.59
CA LEU A 55 5.15 8.52 -12.21
C LEU A 55 4.82 9.70 -11.29
N ASP A 56 4.27 9.41 -10.09
CA ASP A 56 4.16 10.44 -9.06
C ASP A 56 5.55 10.84 -8.52
N ASN A 57 5.57 11.89 -7.71
CA ASN A 57 6.83 12.43 -7.20
C ASN A 57 7.65 11.38 -6.44
N ALA A 58 7.03 10.63 -5.54
CA ALA A 58 7.70 9.60 -4.75
C ALA A 58 8.16 8.42 -5.63
N ALA A 59 7.37 8.05 -6.63
CA ALA A 59 7.62 6.89 -7.49
C ALA A 59 8.90 7.00 -8.32
N THR A 60 9.40 8.21 -8.59
CA THR A 60 10.53 8.42 -9.51
C THR A 60 11.85 7.80 -9.06
N ILE A 61 12.03 7.57 -7.77
CA ILE A 61 13.26 6.97 -7.22
C ILE A 61 13.32 5.46 -7.41
N TYR A 62 12.18 4.77 -7.36
CA TYR A 62 12.13 3.32 -7.32
C TYR A 62 12.70 2.64 -8.59
N PRO A 63 12.34 3.04 -9.83
CA PRO A 63 12.90 2.41 -11.02
C PRO A 63 14.40 2.61 -11.19
N SER A 64 14.92 3.76 -10.71
CA SER A 64 16.34 4.12 -10.84
C SER A 64 17.24 3.36 -9.87
N SER A 65 16.70 2.92 -8.75
CA SER A 65 17.46 2.37 -7.61
C SER A 65 17.27 0.87 -7.42
N LYS A 66 16.37 0.24 -8.19
CA LYS A 66 16.09 -1.19 -8.07
C LYS A 66 17.25 -2.04 -8.60
N ASN A 67 17.47 -3.17 -7.96
CA ASN A 67 18.29 -4.27 -8.44
C ASN A 67 17.83 -5.59 -7.80
N GLU A 68 18.48 -6.73 -8.11
CA GLU A 68 18.12 -8.04 -7.57
C GLU A 68 18.19 -8.11 -6.04
N HIS A 69 19.06 -7.32 -5.42
CA HIS A 69 19.17 -7.22 -3.96
C HIS A 69 18.11 -6.30 -3.33
N TRP A 70 17.36 -5.56 -4.15
CA TRP A 70 16.42 -4.55 -3.69
C TRP A 70 15.23 -4.42 -4.62
N THR A 71 14.15 -5.02 -4.22
CA THR A 71 13.00 -5.21 -5.12
C THR A 71 12.02 -4.05 -5.11
N PHE A 72 11.94 -3.26 -4.03
CA PHE A 72 10.86 -2.29 -3.79
C PHE A 72 9.45 -2.88 -3.96
N VAL A 73 9.32 -4.15 -3.67
CA VAL A 73 8.04 -4.85 -3.66
C VAL A 73 7.60 -5.00 -2.22
N PHE A 74 6.34 -4.76 -1.96
CA PHE A 74 5.70 -5.12 -0.70
C PHE A 74 4.46 -5.96 -0.97
N ARG A 75 4.02 -6.69 0.05
CA ARG A 75 2.88 -7.59 -0.01
C ARG A 75 1.89 -7.23 1.07
N ILE A 76 0.60 -7.18 0.71
CA ILE A 76 -0.51 -7.19 1.67
C ILE A 76 -1.33 -8.44 1.38
N SER A 77 -1.67 -9.19 2.42
CA SER A 77 -2.39 -10.46 2.32
C SER A 77 -3.63 -10.45 3.21
N ALA A 78 -4.66 -11.16 2.79
CA ALA A 78 -5.79 -11.55 3.62
C ALA A 78 -5.79 -13.08 3.78
N VAL A 79 -5.79 -13.54 5.01
CA VAL A 79 -5.97 -14.95 5.36
C VAL A 79 -7.47 -15.18 5.54
N LEU A 80 -8.03 -16.08 4.74
CA LEU A 80 -9.46 -16.36 4.70
C LEU A 80 -9.80 -17.53 5.63
N LYS A 81 -11.04 -17.57 6.08
CA LYS A 81 -11.59 -18.68 6.86
C LYS A 81 -12.04 -19.87 6.01
N GLN A 82 -12.04 -19.70 4.68
CA GLN A 82 -12.39 -20.73 3.70
C GLN A 82 -11.31 -20.86 2.63
N LYS A 83 -11.27 -21.99 1.94
CA LYS A 83 -10.31 -22.24 0.85
C LYS A 83 -10.54 -21.27 -0.31
N VAL A 84 -9.45 -20.83 -0.90
CA VAL A 84 -9.48 -19.93 -2.07
C VAL A 84 -9.85 -20.71 -3.33
N ASP A 85 -10.84 -20.23 -4.05
CA ASP A 85 -11.16 -20.66 -5.40
C ASP A 85 -10.40 -19.76 -6.40
N ALA A 86 -9.39 -20.31 -7.05
CA ALA A 86 -8.54 -19.57 -7.98
C ALA A 86 -9.29 -19.10 -9.23
N PHE A 87 -10.30 -19.87 -9.69
CA PHE A 87 -11.10 -19.49 -10.86
C PHE A 87 -11.99 -18.28 -10.54
N VAL A 88 -12.65 -18.30 -9.38
CA VAL A 88 -13.46 -17.18 -8.90
C VAL A 88 -12.57 -15.95 -8.65
N LEU A 89 -11.35 -16.16 -8.12
CA LEU A 89 -10.39 -15.07 -7.89
C LEU A 89 -9.96 -14.41 -9.22
N GLN A 90 -9.62 -15.21 -10.24
CA GLN A 90 -9.27 -14.69 -11.57
C GLN A 90 -10.42 -13.89 -12.18
N LYS A 91 -11.64 -14.43 -12.14
CA LYS A 91 -12.82 -13.71 -12.61
C LYS A 91 -12.99 -12.38 -11.90
N SER A 92 -12.83 -12.36 -10.57
CA SER A 92 -12.98 -11.16 -9.76
C SER A 92 -11.91 -10.12 -10.06
N LEU A 93 -10.67 -10.56 -10.30
CA LEU A 93 -9.57 -9.69 -10.70
C LEU A 93 -9.87 -9.00 -12.04
N ASN A 94 -10.30 -9.76 -13.05
CA ASN A 94 -10.64 -9.22 -14.37
C ASN A 94 -11.77 -8.18 -14.29
N GLU A 95 -12.74 -8.42 -13.40
CA GLU A 95 -13.88 -7.51 -13.22
C GLU A 95 -13.53 -6.21 -12.50
N ILE A 96 -12.56 -6.22 -11.56
CA ILE A 96 -12.16 -5.00 -10.83
C ILE A 96 -11.10 -4.17 -11.54
N MET A 97 -10.27 -4.76 -12.41
CA MET A 97 -9.14 -4.05 -13.04
C MET A 97 -9.55 -2.74 -13.73
N PRO A 98 -10.68 -2.66 -14.47
CA PRO A 98 -11.12 -1.39 -15.08
C PRO A 98 -11.37 -0.26 -14.07
N ARG A 99 -11.64 -0.60 -12.80
CA ARG A 99 -11.83 0.38 -11.70
C ARG A 99 -10.51 0.97 -11.21
N PHE A 100 -9.38 0.30 -11.50
CA PHE A 100 -8.04 0.66 -10.99
C PHE A 100 -7.03 0.91 -12.14
N PRO A 101 -7.25 1.91 -13.00
CA PRO A 101 -6.42 2.13 -14.18
C PRO A 101 -4.96 2.46 -13.84
N THR A 102 -4.66 2.92 -12.63
CA THR A 102 -3.28 3.18 -12.18
C THR A 102 -2.53 1.92 -11.78
N PHE A 103 -3.22 0.79 -11.59
CA PHE A 103 -2.63 -0.51 -11.28
C PHE A 103 -2.41 -1.35 -12.54
N ASP A 104 -3.20 -1.11 -13.60
CA ASP A 104 -3.13 -1.84 -14.86
C ASP A 104 -2.15 -1.16 -15.83
N VAL A 105 -0.88 -1.22 -15.49
CA VAL A 105 0.17 -0.49 -16.21
C VAL A 105 1.47 -1.26 -16.33
N TYR A 106 2.23 -0.89 -17.38
CA TYR A 106 3.63 -1.24 -17.57
C TYR A 106 4.53 -0.06 -17.27
N LEU A 107 5.74 -0.32 -16.79
CA LEU A 107 6.77 0.70 -16.65
C LEU A 107 7.56 0.82 -17.95
N LYS A 108 7.59 2.02 -18.51
CA LYS A 108 8.34 2.34 -19.73
C LYS A 108 9.47 3.31 -19.44
N LYS A 109 10.57 3.14 -20.20
CA LYS A 109 11.73 4.00 -20.13
C LYS A 109 11.69 5.02 -21.27
N GLY A 110 11.46 6.30 -20.94
CA GLY A 110 11.60 7.40 -21.88
C GLY A 110 13.01 7.97 -21.92
N PHE A 111 13.22 9.00 -22.73
CA PHE A 111 14.52 9.67 -22.85
C PHE A 111 14.89 10.47 -21.58
N PHE A 112 13.90 11.17 -21.00
CA PHE A 112 14.10 12.00 -19.81
C PHE A 112 13.54 11.41 -18.52
N TRP A 113 12.48 10.58 -18.59
CA TRP A 113 11.76 10.06 -17.45
C TRP A 113 11.23 8.66 -17.69
N TYR A 114 11.05 7.88 -16.63
CA TYR A 114 10.15 6.73 -16.65
C TYR A 114 8.70 7.21 -16.71
N TYR A 115 7.83 6.42 -17.32
CA TYR A 115 6.40 6.68 -17.38
C TYR A 115 5.63 5.37 -17.33
N PHE A 116 4.36 5.45 -16.96
CA PHE A 116 3.44 4.33 -17.02
C PHE A 116 2.68 4.35 -18.34
N GLU A 117 2.51 3.18 -18.94
CA GLU A 117 1.67 2.94 -20.10
C GLU A 117 0.60 1.92 -19.72
N HIS A 118 -0.66 2.17 -20.09
CA HIS A 118 -1.74 1.22 -19.80
C HIS A 118 -1.46 -0.13 -20.41
N SER A 119 -1.75 -1.19 -19.64
CA SER A 119 -1.57 -2.56 -20.06
C SER A 119 -2.53 -2.91 -21.20
N THR A 120 -2.11 -3.86 -22.02
CA THR A 120 -2.93 -4.47 -23.09
C THR A 120 -3.15 -5.97 -22.85
N SER A 121 -2.66 -6.50 -21.74
CA SER A 121 -2.85 -7.91 -21.36
C SER A 121 -3.52 -8.03 -20.00
N GLU A 122 -4.18 -9.14 -19.76
CA GLU A 122 -4.77 -9.48 -18.47
C GLU A 122 -3.69 -9.86 -17.46
N ILE A 123 -3.98 -9.62 -16.18
CA ILE A 123 -3.16 -10.08 -15.06
C ILE A 123 -3.67 -11.44 -14.66
N GLU A 124 -2.81 -12.44 -14.67
CA GLU A 124 -3.13 -13.78 -14.21
C GLU A 124 -2.90 -13.90 -12.70
N VAL A 125 -3.82 -14.62 -12.01
CA VAL A 125 -3.60 -15.00 -10.62
C VAL A 125 -2.62 -16.17 -10.56
N GLU A 126 -1.62 -16.06 -9.69
CA GLU A 126 -0.54 -17.03 -9.59
C GLU A 126 -0.58 -17.74 -8.24
N LYS A 127 -0.07 -18.95 -8.21
CA LYS A 127 0.14 -19.66 -6.95
C LYS A 127 1.23 -18.99 -6.13
N GLU A 128 1.04 -18.87 -4.82
CA GLU A 128 2.01 -18.22 -3.93
C GLU A 128 3.37 -18.91 -3.99
N LEU A 129 4.43 -18.10 -4.09
CA LEU A 129 5.80 -18.58 -4.04
C LEU A 129 6.24 -18.81 -2.59
N GLU A 130 7.31 -19.59 -2.41
CA GLU A 130 7.87 -19.91 -1.10
C GLU A 130 8.26 -18.66 -0.30
N PHE A 131 8.84 -17.64 -0.95
CA PHE A 131 9.25 -16.39 -0.32
C PHE A 131 8.45 -15.20 -0.85
N PRO A 132 7.97 -14.31 0.06
CA PRO A 132 7.24 -13.13 -0.33
C PRO A 132 8.15 -12.05 -0.96
N CYS A 133 7.53 -11.14 -1.72
CA CYS A 133 8.18 -9.96 -2.28
C CYS A 133 9.38 -10.29 -3.18
N SER A 134 9.32 -11.40 -3.90
CA SER A 134 10.36 -11.80 -4.85
C SER A 134 10.55 -10.74 -5.94
N PHE A 135 11.70 -10.77 -6.58
CA PHE A 135 12.08 -9.82 -7.63
C PHE A 135 11.04 -9.79 -8.77
N MET A 136 10.63 -8.58 -9.15
CA MET A 136 9.84 -8.32 -10.36
C MET A 136 10.77 -7.82 -11.45
N ASP A 137 10.90 -8.59 -12.53
CA ASP A 137 11.68 -8.14 -13.69
C ASP A 137 10.95 -7.03 -14.43
N LEU A 138 11.38 -5.79 -14.19
CA LEU A 138 10.85 -4.60 -14.86
C LEU A 138 11.62 -4.26 -16.17
N ALA A 139 12.60 -5.05 -16.56
CA ALA A 139 13.25 -4.88 -17.85
C ALA A 139 12.34 -5.34 -18.99
N ASP A 140 11.52 -6.36 -18.73
CA ASP A 140 10.42 -6.72 -19.61
C ASP A 140 9.33 -5.67 -19.53
N SER A 141 9.27 -4.82 -20.53
CA SER A 141 8.33 -3.71 -20.64
C SER A 141 6.87 -4.12 -20.85
N LYS A 142 6.56 -5.40 -20.78
CA LYS A 142 5.20 -5.97 -20.87
C LYS A 142 4.79 -6.67 -19.57
N LYS A 143 5.62 -6.65 -18.52
CA LYS A 143 5.24 -7.22 -17.23
C LYS A 143 4.49 -6.21 -16.38
N HIS A 144 3.42 -6.69 -15.77
CA HIS A 144 2.64 -5.95 -14.79
C HIS A 144 3.48 -5.63 -13.55
N LEU A 145 3.11 -4.55 -12.88
CA LEU A 145 3.79 -4.07 -11.67
C LEU A 145 3.09 -4.53 -10.40
N ILE A 146 2.08 -5.37 -10.54
CA ILE A 146 1.40 -6.06 -9.45
C ILE A 146 1.36 -7.55 -9.76
N ARG A 147 1.25 -8.36 -8.71
CA ARG A 147 0.93 -9.79 -8.76
C ARG A 147 -0.18 -10.07 -7.77
N VAL A 148 -1.18 -10.83 -8.19
CA VAL A 148 -2.20 -11.39 -7.30
C VAL A 148 -1.88 -12.86 -7.11
N LEU A 149 -1.56 -13.23 -5.87
CA LEU A 149 -1.11 -14.56 -5.53
C LEU A 149 -2.13 -15.23 -4.61
N TYR A 150 -2.22 -16.56 -4.68
CA TYR A 150 -3.08 -17.32 -3.78
C TYR A 150 -2.38 -18.55 -3.23
N SER A 151 -2.76 -18.93 -2.01
CA SER A 151 -2.50 -20.22 -1.42
C SER A 151 -3.82 -20.82 -0.94
N GLU A 152 -3.78 -21.92 -0.19
CA GLU A 152 -5.01 -22.62 0.22
C GLU A 152 -6.04 -21.72 0.92
N TYR A 153 -5.57 -20.82 1.82
CA TYR A 153 -6.43 -19.93 2.61
C TYR A 153 -6.03 -18.46 2.51
N ARG A 154 -5.14 -18.08 1.61
CA ARG A 154 -4.63 -16.71 1.55
C ARG A 154 -4.71 -16.13 0.14
N ILE A 155 -5.15 -14.88 0.05
CA ILE A 155 -5.05 -14.05 -1.14
C ILE A 155 -4.07 -12.92 -0.84
N SER A 156 -3.06 -12.78 -1.68
CA SER A 156 -1.96 -11.83 -1.52
C SER A 156 -1.86 -10.89 -2.72
N LEU A 157 -1.65 -9.62 -2.45
CA LEU A 157 -1.31 -8.62 -3.45
C LEU A 157 0.13 -8.19 -3.25
N GLU A 158 0.99 -8.43 -4.24
CA GLU A 158 2.33 -7.86 -4.31
C GLU A 158 2.35 -6.68 -5.27
N VAL A 159 2.99 -5.61 -4.84
CA VAL A 159 3.02 -4.36 -5.59
C VAL A 159 4.43 -3.81 -5.67
N PHE A 160 4.87 -3.45 -6.88
CA PHE A 160 6.03 -2.59 -7.04
C PHE A 160 5.70 -1.18 -6.56
N HIS A 161 6.42 -0.69 -5.56
CA HIS A 161 6.07 0.51 -4.80
C HIS A 161 5.94 1.80 -5.63
N ALA A 162 6.39 1.80 -6.89
CA ALA A 162 6.17 2.94 -7.79
C ALA A 162 4.70 3.16 -8.16
N ILE A 163 3.81 2.15 -8.03
CA ILE A 163 2.38 2.29 -8.35
C ILE A 163 1.64 3.00 -7.23
N THR A 164 1.85 2.53 -6.00
CA THR A 164 1.05 2.90 -4.84
C THR A 164 1.80 2.65 -3.54
N ASP A 165 1.27 3.22 -2.47
CA ASP A 165 1.68 2.91 -1.10
C ASP A 165 0.74 1.90 -0.41
N GLY A 166 1.00 1.62 0.86
CA GLY A 166 0.23 0.65 1.62
C GLY A 166 -1.27 0.95 1.67
N ARG A 167 -1.69 2.23 1.67
CA ARG A 167 -3.10 2.59 1.68
C ARG A 167 -3.80 2.26 0.38
N GLY A 168 -3.22 2.67 -0.76
CA GLY A 168 -3.82 2.38 -2.07
C GLY A 168 -3.85 0.88 -2.35
N ALA A 169 -2.78 0.14 -1.98
CA ALA A 169 -2.75 -1.32 -2.11
C ALA A 169 -3.81 -2.01 -1.23
N THR A 170 -4.07 -1.49 -0.01
CA THR A 170 -5.12 -2.01 0.86
C THR A 170 -6.51 -1.81 0.24
N ILE A 171 -6.79 -0.64 -0.34
CA ILE A 171 -8.06 -0.36 -1.03
C ILE A 171 -8.24 -1.30 -2.22
N PHE A 172 -7.19 -1.53 -3.02
CA PHE A 172 -7.24 -2.49 -4.12
C PHE A 172 -7.56 -3.91 -3.63
N LEU A 173 -6.82 -4.40 -2.64
CA LEU A 173 -7.03 -5.74 -2.10
C LEU A 173 -8.45 -5.90 -1.51
N ASN A 174 -8.93 -4.93 -0.74
CA ASN A 174 -10.27 -4.96 -0.16
C ASN A 174 -11.35 -4.98 -1.25
N SER A 175 -11.16 -4.23 -2.34
CA SER A 175 -12.09 -4.20 -3.47
C SER A 175 -12.09 -5.53 -4.23
N LEU A 176 -10.91 -6.15 -4.40
CA LEU A 176 -10.77 -7.48 -4.97
C LEU A 176 -11.49 -8.53 -4.11
N LEU A 177 -11.26 -8.51 -2.80
CA LEU A 177 -11.91 -9.42 -1.85
C LEU A 177 -13.43 -9.24 -1.84
N ALA A 178 -13.93 -8.01 -1.85
CA ALA A 178 -15.35 -7.74 -1.93
C ALA A 178 -15.96 -8.37 -3.17
N ARG A 179 -15.32 -8.18 -4.34
CA ARG A 179 -15.79 -8.76 -5.59
C ARG A 179 -15.67 -10.28 -5.60
N TYR A 180 -14.60 -10.83 -5.02
CA TYR A 180 -14.40 -12.26 -4.85
C TYR A 180 -15.53 -12.89 -4.02
N PHE A 181 -15.87 -12.30 -2.88
CA PHE A 181 -16.97 -12.79 -2.04
C PHE A 181 -18.34 -12.61 -2.72
N GLU A 182 -18.57 -11.51 -3.44
CA GLU A 182 -19.78 -11.34 -4.26
C GLU A 182 -19.92 -12.45 -5.32
N ASN A 183 -18.83 -12.81 -6.00
CA ASN A 183 -18.83 -13.89 -6.99
C ASN A 183 -19.02 -15.28 -6.35
N LEU A 184 -18.73 -15.44 -5.06
CA LEU A 184 -19.07 -16.64 -4.27
C LEU A 184 -20.52 -16.63 -3.74
N GLY A 185 -21.28 -15.53 -3.97
CA GLY A 185 -22.69 -15.42 -3.58
C GLY A 185 -22.94 -14.68 -2.26
N TYR A 186 -21.93 -14.07 -1.65
CA TYR A 186 -22.11 -13.24 -0.46
C TYR A 186 -22.60 -11.84 -0.84
N ALA A 187 -23.48 -11.28 -0.05
CA ALA A 187 -23.87 -9.87 -0.17
C ALA A 187 -22.86 -9.01 0.62
N ILE A 188 -22.15 -8.12 -0.06
CA ILE A 188 -21.13 -7.25 0.56
C ILE A 188 -21.60 -5.80 0.54
N SER A 189 -21.64 -5.18 1.72
CA SER A 189 -22.01 -3.78 1.90
C SER A 189 -20.95 -2.82 1.34
N SER A 190 -21.33 -1.57 1.08
CA SER A 190 -20.40 -0.53 0.64
C SER A 190 -19.68 0.11 1.83
N CYS A 191 -18.40 0.45 1.64
CA CYS A 191 -17.64 1.29 2.58
C CYS A 191 -16.52 2.03 1.83
N ASP A 192 -15.93 3.05 2.45
CA ASP A 192 -14.91 3.92 1.84
C ASP A 192 -13.61 3.20 1.44
N SER A 193 -13.35 2.03 2.02
CA SER A 193 -12.16 1.23 1.72
C SER A 193 -12.40 0.15 0.66
N VAL A 194 -13.60 0.09 0.07
CA VAL A 194 -14.01 -0.85 -0.97
C VAL A 194 -14.58 -0.06 -2.13
N LEU A 195 -13.86 0.01 -3.23
CA LEU A 195 -14.34 0.64 -4.46
C LEU A 195 -15.12 -0.37 -5.28
N ARG A 196 -16.35 -0.01 -5.63
CA ARG A 196 -17.25 -0.90 -6.38
C ARG A 196 -16.77 -1.02 -7.82
N TYR A 197 -16.76 -2.24 -8.36
CA TYR A 197 -16.25 -2.54 -9.70
C TYR A 197 -17.04 -1.86 -10.84
N LEU A 198 -18.30 -1.47 -10.60
CA LEU A 198 -19.14 -0.74 -11.55
C LEU A 198 -18.94 0.78 -11.52
N ASP A 199 -18.26 1.31 -10.49
CA ASP A 199 -18.04 2.75 -10.41
C ASP A 199 -16.91 3.17 -11.35
N LEU A 200 -17.06 4.34 -11.96
CA LEU A 200 -15.98 4.90 -12.78
C LEU A 200 -14.82 5.41 -11.92
N PRO A 201 -13.57 5.24 -12.38
CA PRO A 201 -12.41 5.85 -11.74
C PRO A 201 -12.54 7.38 -11.68
N LYS A 202 -12.16 7.98 -10.56
CA LYS A 202 -12.19 9.43 -10.37
C LYS A 202 -10.80 10.04 -10.60
N GLU A 203 -10.75 11.24 -11.14
CA GLU A 203 -9.47 11.95 -11.39
C GLU A 203 -8.69 12.17 -10.09
N GLU A 204 -9.37 12.49 -8.97
CA GLU A 204 -8.78 12.67 -7.64
C GLU A 204 -8.07 11.41 -7.10
N GLU A 205 -8.47 10.21 -7.56
CA GLU A 205 -7.86 8.95 -7.19
C GLU A 205 -6.53 8.69 -7.93
N MET A 206 -6.32 9.37 -9.05
CA MET A 206 -5.19 9.20 -9.96
C MET A 206 -4.18 10.34 -9.93
N GLU A 207 -4.46 11.42 -9.19
CA GLU A 207 -3.61 12.61 -9.15
C GLU A 207 -2.26 12.37 -8.45
N ASP A 208 -1.25 13.15 -8.82
CA ASP A 208 -0.02 13.29 -8.03
C ASP A 208 -0.24 14.35 -6.94
N SER A 209 -0.65 13.89 -5.76
CA SER A 209 -0.97 14.78 -4.63
C SER A 209 0.24 15.48 -4.03
N PHE A 210 1.48 15.06 -4.32
CA PHE A 210 2.66 15.85 -3.95
C PHE A 210 2.70 17.16 -4.72
N PHE A 211 2.48 17.14 -6.04
CA PHE A 211 2.44 18.34 -6.84
C PHE A 211 1.23 19.22 -6.53
N ALA A 212 0.08 18.62 -6.26
CA ALA A 212 -1.15 19.33 -5.91
C ALA A 212 -1.02 20.12 -4.60
N ASN A 213 -0.28 19.57 -3.62
CA ASN A 213 -0.13 20.18 -2.29
C ASN A 213 1.21 20.90 -2.07
N ALA A 214 2.06 21.00 -3.10
CA ALA A 214 3.32 21.72 -2.98
C ALA A 214 3.12 23.23 -3.07
N SER A 215 3.65 23.98 -2.10
CA SER A 215 3.69 25.44 -2.08
C SER A 215 5.01 26.00 -2.63
N SER A 216 5.12 27.33 -2.69
CA SER A 216 6.36 28.02 -3.09
C SER A 216 7.41 28.13 -1.98
N LYS A 217 7.09 27.68 -0.76
CA LYS A 217 8.01 27.75 0.38
C LYS A 217 9.19 26.80 0.17
N LYS A 218 10.39 27.23 0.58
CA LYS A 218 11.60 26.38 0.51
C LYS A 218 11.48 25.20 1.46
N GLY A 219 11.83 24.01 0.95
CA GLY A 219 12.00 22.82 1.79
C GLY A 219 13.35 22.85 2.53
N ASN A 220 13.40 22.23 3.69
CA ASN A 220 14.65 22.05 4.43
C ASN A 220 15.25 20.67 4.14
N SER A 221 16.53 20.63 3.77
CA SER A 221 17.29 19.38 3.79
C SER A 221 18.11 19.35 5.08
N HIS A 222 17.87 18.33 5.91
CA HIS A 222 18.70 18.09 7.09
C HIS A 222 19.81 17.09 6.77
N LYS A 223 21.04 17.35 7.23
CA LYS A 223 22.10 16.35 7.22
C LYS A 223 21.79 15.34 8.31
N GLU A 224 21.46 14.14 7.92
CA GLU A 224 21.20 13.04 8.84
C GLU A 224 22.47 12.20 9.08
N GLN A 225 22.63 11.73 10.31
CA GLN A 225 23.71 10.79 10.67
C GLN A 225 23.39 9.39 10.13
N VAL A 226 24.44 8.64 9.77
CA VAL A 226 24.32 7.23 9.38
C VAL A 226 23.87 6.40 10.58
N ALA A 227 22.90 5.54 10.37
CA ALA A 227 22.32 4.68 11.39
C ALA A 227 23.20 3.46 11.71
N TYR A 228 22.94 2.86 12.86
CA TYR A 228 23.42 1.51 13.19
C TYR A 228 22.79 0.50 12.23
N ASN A 229 23.55 -0.45 11.73
CA ASN A 229 23.04 -1.54 10.90
C ASN A 229 23.18 -2.87 11.67
N ILE A 230 22.11 -3.64 11.71
CA ILE A 230 22.08 -4.98 12.29
C ILE A 230 22.95 -5.89 11.41
N ARG A 231 23.90 -6.58 12.01
CA ARG A 231 24.83 -7.47 11.30
C ARG A 231 24.38 -8.91 11.44
N GLY A 232 24.68 -9.72 10.42
CA GLY A 232 24.43 -11.14 10.37
C GLY A 232 24.81 -11.70 8.99
N THR A 233 24.60 -12.99 8.80
CA THR A 233 24.79 -13.69 7.54
C THR A 233 23.64 -13.33 6.59
N ILE A 234 23.97 -12.87 5.40
CA ILE A 234 22.97 -12.46 4.41
C ILE A 234 22.52 -13.72 3.64
N GLU A 235 21.23 -13.94 3.58
CA GLU A 235 20.61 -14.98 2.76
C GLU A 235 20.85 -14.78 1.26
N ASP A 236 20.76 -15.85 0.51
CA ASP A 236 20.82 -15.85 -0.96
C ASP A 236 19.77 -14.90 -1.56
N GLU A 237 19.98 -14.51 -2.81
CA GLU A 237 19.08 -13.63 -3.52
C GLU A 237 17.69 -14.25 -3.66
N GLY A 238 16.66 -13.42 -3.48
CA GLY A 238 15.26 -13.86 -3.54
C GLY A 238 14.70 -14.40 -2.22
N ILE A 239 15.55 -14.72 -1.23
CA ILE A 239 15.08 -15.18 0.08
C ILE A 239 14.74 -13.99 0.96
N VAL A 240 13.50 -13.92 1.42
CA VAL A 240 13.02 -12.99 2.45
C VAL A 240 12.44 -13.81 3.59
N ASN A 241 13.18 -13.87 4.69
CA ASN A 241 12.69 -14.48 5.91
C ASN A 241 11.62 -13.59 6.55
N THR A 242 10.48 -14.16 6.88
CA THR A 242 9.39 -13.43 7.56
C THR A 242 9.05 -14.10 8.87
N THR A 243 8.86 -13.28 9.90
CA THR A 243 8.39 -13.75 11.20
C THR A 243 7.20 -12.89 11.61
N ASN A 244 6.04 -13.51 11.72
CA ASN A 244 4.78 -12.91 12.12
C ASN A 244 4.57 -13.12 13.62
N GLY A 245 4.32 -12.04 14.36
CA GLY A 245 3.76 -12.08 15.70
C GLY A 245 2.28 -11.74 15.65
N VAL A 246 1.45 -12.71 15.95
CA VAL A 246 -0.03 -12.54 16.00
C VAL A 246 -0.43 -12.31 17.46
N MET A 247 -1.13 -11.20 17.71
CA MET A 247 -1.44 -10.68 19.05
C MET A 247 -2.87 -10.14 19.11
N SER A 248 -3.42 -9.95 20.31
CA SER A 248 -4.65 -9.19 20.52
C SER A 248 -4.37 -7.68 20.50
N VAL A 249 -5.15 -6.92 19.70
CA VAL A 249 -5.09 -5.44 19.71
C VAL A 249 -5.41 -4.89 21.08
N LYS A 250 -6.40 -5.45 21.79
CA LYS A 250 -6.83 -5.01 23.12
C LYS A 250 -5.70 -5.20 24.13
N GLU A 251 -5.13 -6.40 24.19
CA GLU A 251 -4.03 -6.72 25.12
C GLU A 251 -2.82 -5.81 24.92
N VAL A 252 -2.36 -5.65 23.65
CA VAL A 252 -1.22 -4.78 23.36
C VAL A 252 -1.53 -3.32 23.71
N LYS A 253 -2.75 -2.82 23.45
CA LYS A 253 -3.15 -1.47 23.83
C LYS A 253 -3.18 -1.26 25.35
N GLU A 254 -3.63 -2.23 26.12
CA GLU A 254 -3.64 -2.16 27.58
C GLU A 254 -2.21 -2.08 28.15
N ILE A 255 -1.30 -2.88 27.60
CA ILE A 255 0.11 -2.84 28.01
C ILE A 255 0.75 -1.51 27.58
N ALA A 256 0.53 -1.08 26.32
CA ALA A 256 1.05 0.19 25.83
C ALA A 256 0.60 1.40 26.69
N LYS A 257 -0.63 1.40 27.20
CA LYS A 257 -1.12 2.44 28.12
C LYS A 257 -0.34 2.51 29.40
N LYS A 258 0.16 1.39 29.94
CA LYS A 258 1.01 1.38 31.16
C LYS A 258 2.32 2.13 30.92
N HIS A 259 2.77 2.20 29.67
CA HIS A 259 3.95 2.93 29.21
C HIS A 259 3.62 4.31 28.59
N ASN A 260 2.42 4.86 28.82
CA ASN A 260 1.96 6.14 28.26
C ASN A 260 2.11 6.26 26.73
N ALA A 261 1.98 5.15 26.00
CA ALA A 261 2.21 5.05 24.56
C ALA A 261 0.95 4.61 23.80
N ASN A 262 0.87 4.99 22.53
CA ASN A 262 -0.01 4.33 21.59
C ASN A 262 0.64 3.03 21.08
N LEU A 263 -0.13 2.20 20.40
CA LEU A 263 0.29 0.89 19.89
C LEU A 263 1.57 0.97 19.03
N THR A 264 1.63 1.93 18.11
CA THR A 264 2.79 2.11 17.21
C THR A 264 4.03 2.49 17.96
N THR A 265 3.93 3.51 18.82
CA THR A 265 5.05 4.02 19.61
C THR A 265 5.58 2.95 20.59
N PHE A 266 4.68 2.18 21.20
CA PHE A 266 5.03 1.09 22.10
C PHE A 266 5.81 -0.02 21.38
N LEU A 267 5.27 -0.57 20.29
CA LEU A 267 5.91 -1.67 19.58
C LEU A 267 7.23 -1.25 18.90
N ALA A 268 7.26 -0.05 18.30
CA ALA A 268 8.48 0.51 17.73
C ALA A 268 9.53 0.77 18.84
N GLY A 269 9.11 1.24 20.00
CA GLY A 269 9.95 1.44 21.18
C GLY A 269 10.53 0.13 21.71
N CYS A 270 9.73 -0.93 21.84
CA CYS A 270 10.19 -2.24 22.27
C CYS A 270 11.23 -2.83 21.31
N LEU A 271 11.01 -2.73 19.98
CA LEU A 271 11.99 -3.21 19.01
C LEU A 271 13.28 -2.37 19.05
N CYS A 272 13.15 -1.04 19.09
CA CYS A 272 14.29 -0.15 19.21
C CYS A 272 15.11 -0.45 20.45
N TYR A 273 14.46 -0.59 21.61
CA TYR A 273 15.08 -0.95 22.88
C TYR A 273 15.84 -2.29 22.79
N THR A 274 15.22 -3.31 22.23
CA THR A 274 15.84 -4.63 22.04
C THR A 274 17.11 -4.54 21.17
N ILE A 275 17.08 -3.79 20.06
CA ILE A 275 18.23 -3.59 19.20
C ILE A 275 19.29 -2.74 19.91
N LEU A 276 18.87 -1.68 20.61
CA LEU A 276 19.77 -0.75 21.32
C LEU A 276 20.59 -1.49 22.40
N LYS A 277 19.96 -2.36 23.18
CA LYS A 277 20.64 -3.16 24.23
C LYS A 277 21.62 -4.17 23.66
N LYS A 278 21.42 -4.63 22.43
CA LYS A 278 22.33 -5.57 21.74
C LYS A 278 23.41 -4.89 20.91
N ARG A 279 23.30 -3.60 20.69
CA ARG A 279 24.28 -2.84 19.94
C ARG A 279 25.65 -2.90 20.59
N LYS A 280 26.57 -3.67 20.02
CA LYS A 280 27.97 -3.79 20.53
C LYS A 280 28.88 -2.79 19.81
N ASN A 281 29.76 -2.12 20.57
CA ASN A 281 30.89 -1.32 20.05
C ASN A 281 30.55 -0.33 18.90
N SER A 282 29.36 0.27 18.91
CA SER A 282 28.96 1.26 17.91
C SER A 282 28.43 2.53 18.55
N LYS A 283 28.95 3.69 18.08
CA LYS A 283 28.43 5.02 18.45
C LYS A 283 27.28 5.49 17.53
N LYS A 284 26.97 4.72 16.45
CA LYS A 284 25.91 5.08 15.53
C LYS A 284 24.54 4.90 16.19
N PRO A 285 23.59 5.84 16.02
CA PRO A 285 22.26 5.72 16.59
C PRO A 285 21.47 4.55 15.99
N VAL A 286 20.61 3.93 16.78
CA VAL A 286 19.52 3.11 16.25
C VAL A 286 18.47 4.07 15.72
N LYS A 287 18.15 4.00 14.43
CA LYS A 287 17.20 4.91 13.78
C LYS A 287 16.02 4.14 13.22
N ILE A 288 14.85 4.61 13.58
CA ILE A 288 13.56 4.07 13.11
C ILE A 288 13.03 5.01 12.04
N SER A 289 12.68 4.49 10.86
CA SER A 289 11.94 5.23 9.85
C SER A 289 10.46 4.88 9.94
N ILE A 290 9.61 5.86 10.23
CA ILE A 290 8.16 5.69 10.37
C ILE A 290 7.48 6.46 9.23
N PRO A 291 6.82 5.75 8.29
CA PRO A 291 6.00 6.38 7.25
C PRO A 291 4.75 7.04 7.85
N ILE A 292 4.33 8.14 7.24
CA ILE A 292 3.16 8.94 7.64
C ILE A 292 2.27 9.12 6.42
N ASP A 293 1.02 8.62 6.49
CA ASP A 293 0.01 8.87 5.46
C ASP A 293 -0.40 10.35 5.44
N LEU A 294 -0.18 11.02 4.32
CA LEU A 294 -0.46 12.44 4.14
C LEU A 294 -1.92 12.72 3.82
N ARG A 295 -2.70 11.72 3.39
CA ARG A 295 -4.07 11.93 2.88
C ARG A 295 -4.99 12.54 3.91
N THR A 296 -4.87 12.13 5.16
CA THR A 296 -5.69 12.68 6.26
C THR A 296 -5.34 14.12 6.60
N ARG A 297 -4.10 14.54 6.37
CA ARG A 297 -3.59 15.89 6.65
C ARG A 297 -3.87 16.86 5.51
N PHE A 298 -3.86 16.38 4.26
CA PHE A 298 -4.01 17.18 3.05
C PHE A 298 -5.26 16.84 2.23
N CYS A 299 -6.23 16.13 2.84
CA CYS A 299 -7.54 15.80 2.25
C CYS A 299 -7.46 15.19 0.83
N SER A 300 -6.46 14.35 0.55
CA SER A 300 -6.30 13.67 -0.73
C SER A 300 -7.03 12.34 -0.76
N LYS A 301 -7.51 11.96 -1.94
CA LYS A 301 -8.12 10.65 -2.22
C LYS A 301 -7.29 9.80 -3.18
N THR A 302 -6.07 10.25 -3.51
CA THR A 302 -5.22 9.53 -4.44
C THR A 302 -4.95 8.09 -3.99
N LEU A 303 -4.99 7.15 -4.93
CA LEU A 303 -4.57 5.76 -4.73
C LEU A 303 -3.07 5.59 -5.00
N ARG A 304 -2.39 6.63 -5.50
CA ARG A 304 -0.96 6.64 -5.77
C ARG A 304 -0.17 6.93 -4.50
N ASN A 305 1.16 6.98 -4.58
CA ASN A 305 1.98 7.29 -3.40
C ASN A 305 1.69 8.69 -2.87
N PHE A 306 1.33 8.80 -1.60
CA PHE A 306 1.21 10.06 -0.90
C PHE A 306 1.51 9.87 0.60
N SER A 307 2.76 9.53 0.89
CA SER A 307 3.28 9.38 2.25
C SER A 307 4.60 10.11 2.42
N SER A 308 4.86 10.60 3.62
CA SER A 308 6.16 11.11 4.07
C SER A 308 6.74 10.14 5.08
N TYR A 309 7.91 10.45 5.62
CA TYR A 309 8.51 9.66 6.70
C TYR A 309 9.26 10.56 7.68
N ILE A 310 9.42 10.05 8.89
CA ILE A 310 10.30 10.63 9.90
C ILE A 310 11.33 9.59 10.33
N ASN A 311 12.59 10.02 10.46
CA ASN A 311 13.67 9.22 11.01
C ASN A 311 13.96 9.64 12.44
N ILE A 312 13.71 8.74 13.40
CA ILE A 312 13.90 8.97 14.82
C ILE A 312 15.18 8.25 15.28
N ALA A 313 16.11 8.98 15.87
CA ALA A 313 17.42 8.48 16.26
C ALA A 313 17.54 8.33 17.78
N ILE A 314 17.86 7.12 18.24
CA ILE A 314 18.14 6.80 19.64
C ILE A 314 19.61 6.41 19.77
N SER A 315 20.38 7.19 20.53
CA SER A 315 21.84 7.02 20.63
C SER A 315 22.29 6.44 21.97
N ASP A 316 21.60 6.80 23.04
CA ASP A 316 22.02 6.43 24.39
C ASP A 316 21.56 5.01 24.76
N GLN A 317 22.53 4.12 24.95
CA GLN A 317 22.29 2.72 25.29
C GLN A 317 21.90 2.51 26.76
N SER A 318 22.09 3.50 27.62
CA SER A 318 21.73 3.44 29.03
C SER A 318 20.22 3.56 29.28
N LEU A 319 19.49 4.18 28.35
CA LEU A 319 18.05 4.43 28.44
C LEU A 319 17.25 3.18 28.76
N GLY A 320 16.28 3.32 29.66
CA GLY A 320 15.23 2.33 29.91
C GLY A 320 14.19 2.30 28.80
N LEU A 321 13.26 1.33 28.86
CA LEU A 321 12.20 1.20 27.85
C LEU A 321 11.33 2.45 27.75
N ASP A 322 10.87 2.97 28.90
CA ASP A 322 9.96 4.13 28.93
C ASP A 322 10.64 5.40 28.39
N GLU A 323 11.93 5.56 28.63
CA GLU A 323 12.72 6.68 28.10
C GLU A 323 12.85 6.59 26.58
N VAL A 324 13.09 5.40 26.02
CA VAL A 324 13.09 5.16 24.56
C VAL A 324 11.72 5.46 23.96
N ILE A 325 10.65 4.97 24.58
CA ILE A 325 9.26 5.23 24.15
C ILE A 325 8.95 6.72 24.17
N ASN A 326 9.30 7.42 25.26
CA ASN A 326 9.06 8.85 25.41
C ASN A 326 9.83 9.68 24.38
N GLN A 327 11.07 9.29 24.07
CA GLN A 327 11.86 9.96 23.04
C GLN A 327 11.22 9.78 21.65
N ILE A 328 10.76 8.56 21.29
CA ILE A 328 10.05 8.31 20.03
C ILE A 328 8.75 9.13 19.98
N LYS A 329 7.99 9.16 21.07
CA LYS A 329 6.74 9.92 21.17
C LYS A 329 6.99 11.42 20.96
N SER A 330 7.98 11.99 21.64
CA SER A 330 8.34 13.41 21.52
C SER A 330 8.75 13.78 20.08
N GLU A 331 9.49 12.92 19.39
CA GLU A 331 9.85 13.18 17.98
C GLU A 331 8.65 13.10 17.04
N LEU A 332 7.71 12.17 17.28
CA LEU A 332 6.48 12.08 16.50
C LEU A 332 5.55 13.27 16.72
N GLU A 333 5.52 13.84 17.93
CA GLU A 333 4.71 15.03 18.26
C GLU A 333 5.20 16.31 17.56
N LYS A 334 6.47 16.35 17.13
CA LYS A 334 7.03 17.45 16.33
C LYS A 334 6.56 17.46 14.87
N VAL A 335 5.92 16.35 14.45
CA VAL A 335 5.45 16.22 13.05
C VAL A 335 4.09 16.89 12.91
N ASP A 336 4.13 18.18 12.69
CA ASP A 336 2.96 19.00 12.37
C ASP A 336 2.75 19.16 10.84
N ASN A 337 1.72 19.88 10.45
CA ASN A 337 1.44 20.13 9.05
C ASN A 337 2.51 20.98 8.37
N GLU A 338 3.18 21.88 9.11
CA GLU A 338 4.26 22.72 8.58
C GLU A 338 5.51 21.88 8.25
N TYR A 339 5.87 20.95 9.14
CA TYR A 339 6.94 19.97 8.91
C TYR A 339 6.65 19.15 7.64
N LEU A 340 5.43 18.62 7.51
CA LEU A 340 5.02 17.81 6.37
C LEU A 340 4.99 18.61 5.06
N GLU A 341 4.49 19.85 5.08
CA GLU A 341 4.52 20.77 3.94
C GLU A 341 5.95 21.04 3.47
N LYS A 342 6.88 21.28 4.41
CA LYS A 342 8.31 21.48 4.09
C LYS A 342 8.91 20.23 3.41
N ASN A 343 8.54 19.03 3.84
CA ASN A 343 8.99 17.78 3.22
C ASN A 343 8.40 17.62 1.81
N ILE A 344 7.11 17.89 1.62
CA ILE A 344 6.48 17.89 0.29
C ILE A 344 7.22 18.85 -0.65
N ASN A 345 7.45 20.09 -0.18
CA ASN A 345 8.12 21.11 -0.97
C ASN A 345 9.57 20.74 -1.31
N ALA A 346 10.32 20.13 -0.37
CA ALA A 346 11.67 19.64 -0.62
C ALA A 346 11.68 18.61 -1.75
N ASN A 347 10.80 17.61 -1.68
CA ASN A 347 10.70 16.55 -2.69
C ASN A 347 10.30 17.10 -4.06
N VAL A 348 9.29 17.97 -4.13
CA VAL A 348 8.79 18.53 -5.38
C VAL A 348 9.79 19.52 -5.98
N SER A 349 10.56 20.28 -5.17
CA SER A 349 11.55 21.23 -5.64
C SER A 349 12.62 20.61 -6.52
N VAL A 350 13.04 19.38 -6.22
CA VAL A 350 14.00 18.62 -7.02
C VAL A 350 13.46 18.40 -8.44
N GLN A 351 12.20 18.00 -8.56
CA GLN A 351 11.59 17.74 -9.87
C GLN A 351 11.22 19.04 -10.63
N LYS A 352 10.97 20.16 -9.92
CA LYS A 352 10.71 21.46 -10.54
C LYS A 352 11.97 22.08 -11.14
N ASN A 353 13.16 21.64 -10.72
CA ASN A 353 14.43 22.18 -11.23
C ASN A 353 14.57 21.89 -12.74
N TRP A 354 14.77 22.97 -13.55
CA TRP A 354 14.80 22.84 -14.99
C TRP A 354 16.01 22.02 -15.50
N PHE A 355 17.16 22.12 -14.84
CA PHE A 355 18.33 21.28 -15.17
C PHE A 355 18.03 19.79 -15.03
N ILE A 356 17.33 19.42 -13.98
CA ILE A 356 16.90 18.03 -13.77
C ILE A 356 15.87 17.63 -14.84
N LYS A 357 15.00 18.55 -15.28
CA LYS A 357 13.99 18.23 -16.30
C LYS A 357 14.64 17.87 -17.65
N ILE A 358 15.65 18.59 -18.09
CA ILE A 358 16.30 18.39 -19.40
C ILE A 358 17.43 17.35 -19.37
N MET A 359 17.85 16.91 -18.18
CA MET A 359 18.91 15.92 -18.04
C MET A 359 18.45 14.55 -18.59
N PRO A 360 19.23 13.86 -19.45
CA PRO A 360 18.89 12.51 -19.92
C PRO A 360 18.73 11.52 -18.77
N LEU A 361 17.82 10.55 -18.93
CA LEU A 361 17.49 9.60 -17.89
C LEU A 361 18.68 8.74 -17.43
N CYS A 362 19.58 8.40 -18.32
CA CYS A 362 20.80 7.65 -17.96
C CYS A 362 21.66 8.42 -16.94
N VAL A 363 21.81 9.73 -17.13
CA VAL A 363 22.56 10.60 -16.22
C VAL A 363 21.82 10.76 -14.89
N LYS A 364 20.50 10.97 -14.93
CA LYS A 364 19.66 11.00 -13.70
C LYS A 364 19.80 9.71 -12.90
N ASN A 365 19.69 8.56 -13.56
CA ASN A 365 19.81 7.25 -12.90
C ASN A 365 21.17 7.09 -12.22
N PHE A 366 22.25 7.54 -12.86
CA PHE A 366 23.57 7.53 -12.24
C PHE A 366 23.62 8.34 -10.94
N PHE A 367 23.12 9.58 -10.97
CA PHE A 367 23.09 10.44 -9.78
C PHE A 367 22.13 9.92 -8.71
N LEU A 368 20.92 9.49 -9.09
CA LEU A 368 19.93 8.94 -8.14
C LEU A 368 20.45 7.65 -7.50
N ASN A 369 21.03 6.75 -8.29
CA ASN A 369 21.60 5.51 -7.76
C ASN A 369 22.79 5.79 -6.83
N THR A 370 23.67 6.72 -7.19
CA THR A 370 24.80 7.13 -6.35
C THR A 370 24.32 7.77 -5.05
N ALA A 371 23.41 8.75 -5.13
CA ALA A 371 22.83 9.40 -3.95
C ALA A 371 22.14 8.39 -3.05
N PHE A 372 21.38 7.47 -3.64
CA PHE A 372 20.70 6.42 -2.90
C PHE A 372 21.67 5.42 -2.26
N ASN A 373 22.74 5.02 -2.95
CA ASN A 373 23.78 4.13 -2.40
C ASN A 373 24.59 4.77 -1.27
N VAL A 374 24.78 6.10 -1.31
CA VAL A 374 25.57 6.85 -0.32
C VAL A 374 24.73 7.26 0.87
N LEU A 375 23.52 7.76 0.64
CA LEU A 375 22.68 8.39 1.66
C LEU A 375 21.45 7.54 2.01
N GLY A 376 20.81 6.89 1.05
CA GLY A 376 19.50 6.26 1.13
C GLY A 376 19.20 5.52 2.44
N GLU A 377 19.15 4.19 2.38
CA GLU A 377 18.80 3.36 3.54
C GLU A 377 19.85 3.31 4.66
N LYS A 378 21.07 3.86 4.45
CA LYS A 378 22.04 4.00 5.54
C LYS A 378 21.59 4.98 6.63
N LEU A 379 20.54 5.73 6.36
CA LEU A 379 19.96 6.69 7.29
C LEU A 379 18.97 6.06 8.28
N GLN A 380 18.68 4.76 8.15
CA GLN A 380 17.77 4.04 9.07
C GLN A 380 18.34 2.66 9.45
N THR A 381 18.02 2.18 10.64
CA THR A 381 18.30 0.82 11.09
C THR A 381 17.21 -0.12 10.58
N PHE A 382 15.96 0.32 10.67
CA PHE A 382 14.79 -0.39 10.15
C PHE A 382 13.65 0.59 9.83
N ALA A 383 12.81 0.19 8.87
CA ALA A 383 11.53 0.83 8.62
C ALA A 383 10.46 0.19 9.50
N PHE A 384 9.55 0.99 10.06
CA PHE A 384 8.40 0.53 10.83
C PHE A 384 7.12 1.06 10.19
N SER A 385 6.54 0.28 9.29
CA SER A 385 5.36 0.65 8.51
C SER A 385 4.09 0.16 9.21
N ASN A 386 3.27 1.07 9.68
CA ASN A 386 1.95 0.76 10.24
C ASN A 386 0.85 1.08 9.22
N ILE A 387 0.23 0.05 8.65
CA ILE A 387 -0.92 0.19 7.75
C ILE A 387 -2.18 0.64 8.53
N GLY A 388 -2.22 0.35 9.83
CA GLY A 388 -3.34 0.69 10.71
C GLY A 388 -4.40 -0.40 10.80
N ALA A 389 -5.56 -0.01 11.35
CA ALA A 389 -6.70 -0.90 11.45
C ALA A 389 -7.45 -0.95 10.10
N ILE A 390 -7.61 -2.15 9.58
CA ILE A 390 -8.38 -2.39 8.36
C ILE A 390 -9.86 -2.18 8.66
N LYS A 391 -10.45 -1.23 7.93
CA LYS A 391 -11.88 -0.91 8.01
C LYS A 391 -12.53 -1.43 6.75
N VAL A 392 -13.35 -2.45 6.85
CA VAL A 392 -14.06 -3.11 5.76
C VAL A 392 -15.51 -3.37 6.17
N PRO A 393 -16.39 -3.76 5.24
CA PRO A 393 -17.75 -4.17 5.56
C PRO A 393 -17.79 -5.24 6.64
N GLN A 394 -18.84 -5.23 7.47
CA GLN A 394 -18.96 -6.14 8.61
C GLN A 394 -18.95 -7.62 8.20
N GLU A 395 -19.45 -7.91 7.01
CA GLU A 395 -19.49 -9.26 6.42
C GLU A 395 -18.10 -9.89 6.29
N PHE A 396 -17.05 -9.09 6.17
CA PHE A 396 -15.68 -9.58 6.13
C PHE A 396 -15.24 -10.24 7.43
N ASN A 397 -15.87 -9.92 8.55
CA ASN A 397 -15.55 -10.50 9.85
C ASN A 397 -15.77 -12.03 9.88
N ASP A 398 -16.74 -12.53 9.12
CA ASP A 398 -17.05 -13.94 9.02
C ASP A 398 -16.22 -14.68 7.96
N LEU A 399 -15.61 -13.93 7.04
CA LEU A 399 -14.91 -14.45 5.86
C LEU A 399 -13.37 -14.38 5.98
N ILE A 400 -12.86 -13.39 6.71
CA ILE A 400 -11.42 -13.14 6.88
C ILE A 400 -11.01 -13.40 8.33
N GLU A 401 -9.91 -14.11 8.48
CA GLU A 401 -9.28 -14.36 9.78
C GLU A 401 -8.41 -13.18 10.19
N ARG A 402 -7.48 -12.78 9.32
CA ARG A 402 -6.53 -11.69 9.57
C ARG A 402 -5.96 -11.12 8.26
N TYR A 403 -5.33 -9.96 8.39
CA TYR A 403 -4.46 -9.40 7.35
C TYR A 403 -3.00 -9.49 7.77
N GLU A 404 -2.12 -9.53 6.77
CA GLU A 404 -0.66 -9.56 6.94
C GLU A 404 -0.01 -8.55 6.00
N VAL A 405 1.14 -8.01 6.38
CA VAL A 405 1.92 -7.10 5.53
C VAL A 405 3.40 -7.46 5.57
N ASN A 406 3.98 -7.72 4.41
CA ASN A 406 5.40 -8.05 4.27
C ASN A 406 6.09 -6.95 3.46
N LEU A 407 7.23 -6.50 3.94
CA LEU A 407 8.08 -5.57 3.22
C LEU A 407 9.22 -6.35 2.55
N GLY A 408 9.50 -6.01 1.30
CA GLY A 408 10.52 -6.70 0.53
C GLY A 408 11.94 -6.41 1.01
N ARG A 409 12.88 -7.12 0.40
CA ARG A 409 14.30 -7.01 0.71
C ARG A 409 14.83 -5.62 0.42
N SER A 410 15.62 -5.13 1.37
CA SER A 410 16.31 -3.87 1.32
C SER A 410 17.81 -4.07 1.11
N LYS A 411 18.50 -3.17 0.39
CA LYS A 411 19.94 -3.26 0.13
C LYS A 411 20.76 -3.13 1.42
N HIS A 412 20.44 -2.14 2.24
CA HIS A 412 21.24 -1.79 3.42
C HIS A 412 20.61 -2.23 4.73
N ASN A 413 19.29 -2.13 4.86
CA ASN A 413 18.62 -2.54 6.08
C ASN A 413 18.50 -4.07 6.15
N SER A 414 18.81 -4.60 7.31
CA SER A 414 18.73 -6.03 7.54
C SER A 414 17.32 -6.51 7.82
N ILE A 415 16.49 -5.63 8.42
CA ILE A 415 15.10 -5.91 8.74
C ILE A 415 14.18 -4.76 8.35
N ALA A 416 12.93 -5.08 8.09
CA ALA A 416 11.83 -4.14 7.92
C ALA A 416 10.60 -4.67 8.66
N VAL A 417 9.78 -3.78 9.21
CA VAL A 417 8.62 -4.14 10.02
C VAL A 417 7.34 -3.63 9.41
N GLY A 418 6.39 -4.53 9.23
CA GLY A 418 5.02 -4.23 8.84
C GLY A 418 4.07 -4.48 10.01
N LEU A 419 3.13 -3.57 10.23
CA LEU A 419 2.11 -3.69 11.26
C LEU A 419 0.73 -3.46 10.63
N ILE A 420 -0.21 -4.35 10.91
CA ILE A 420 -1.57 -4.29 10.40
C ILE A 420 -2.51 -4.90 11.42
N SER A 421 -3.74 -4.40 11.51
CA SER A 421 -4.74 -5.00 12.38
C SER A 421 -6.10 -5.11 11.73
N PHE A 422 -6.82 -6.14 12.08
CA PHE A 422 -8.19 -6.39 11.67
C PHE A 422 -8.96 -6.97 12.85
N ASN A 423 -10.07 -6.35 13.21
CA ASN A 423 -10.81 -6.66 14.44
C ASN A 423 -9.88 -6.60 15.68
N ASP A 424 -9.83 -7.65 16.47
CA ASP A 424 -8.90 -7.77 17.61
C ASP A 424 -7.59 -8.46 17.24
N CYS A 425 -7.39 -8.83 15.98
CA CYS A 425 -6.15 -9.45 15.52
C CYS A 425 -5.15 -8.39 15.06
N LEU A 426 -3.98 -8.35 15.68
CA LEU A 426 -2.83 -7.53 15.34
C LEU A 426 -1.73 -8.44 14.80
N VAL A 427 -1.23 -8.16 13.62
CA VAL A 427 -0.08 -8.85 13.04
C VAL A 427 1.07 -7.88 12.89
N LEU A 428 2.19 -8.20 13.53
CA LEU A 428 3.48 -7.53 13.35
C LEU A 428 4.39 -8.50 12.61
N THR A 429 4.76 -8.14 11.39
CA THR A 429 5.69 -8.92 10.56
C THR A 429 7.07 -8.28 10.57
N ILE A 430 8.09 -9.06 10.88
CA ILE A 430 9.49 -8.69 10.67
C ILE A 430 9.97 -9.43 9.42
N SER A 431 10.27 -8.68 8.36
CA SER A 431 10.93 -9.18 7.16
C SER A 431 12.44 -9.00 7.34
N SER A 432 13.21 -10.06 7.11
CA SER A 432 14.67 -10.09 7.32
C SER A 432 15.38 -10.70 6.13
N LYS A 433 16.54 -10.15 5.78
CA LYS A 433 17.46 -10.76 4.82
C LYS A 433 18.57 -11.55 5.48
N LEU A 434 18.52 -11.73 6.79
CA LEU A 434 19.53 -12.45 7.58
C LEU A 434 19.08 -13.89 7.83
N SER A 435 20.03 -14.81 7.82
CA SER A 435 19.80 -16.22 8.17
C SER A 435 19.48 -16.35 9.66
N GLU A 436 20.09 -15.50 10.51
CA GLU A 436 19.83 -15.55 11.94
C GLU A 436 18.50 -14.86 12.30
N ASN A 437 17.75 -15.46 13.20
CA ASN A 437 16.50 -14.94 13.74
C ASN A 437 16.63 -14.24 15.09
N THR A 438 17.86 -13.86 15.47
CA THR A 438 18.13 -13.37 16.83
C THR A 438 17.38 -12.10 17.20
N THR A 439 17.19 -11.19 16.24
CA THR A 439 16.48 -9.92 16.48
C THR A 439 14.99 -10.17 16.69
N GLU A 440 14.37 -10.97 15.83
CA GLU A 440 12.94 -11.33 15.88
C GLU A 440 12.63 -12.10 17.16
N ARG A 441 13.42 -13.13 17.44
CA ARG A 441 13.29 -13.97 18.63
C ARG A 441 13.36 -13.14 19.92
N ASP A 442 14.34 -12.24 20.01
CA ASP A 442 14.54 -11.48 21.23
C ASP A 442 13.51 -10.39 21.41
N PHE A 443 13.03 -9.82 20.29
CA PHE A 443 11.91 -8.88 20.32
C PHE A 443 10.62 -9.55 20.82
N PHE A 444 10.24 -10.70 20.27
CA PHE A 444 9.01 -11.39 20.69
C PHE A 444 9.13 -11.96 22.13
N LYS A 445 10.31 -12.44 22.52
CA LYS A 445 10.59 -12.81 23.93
C LYS A 445 10.45 -11.60 24.86
N PHE A 446 10.93 -10.43 24.44
CA PHE A 446 10.80 -9.21 25.22
C PHE A 446 9.34 -8.79 25.35
N LEU A 447 8.54 -8.81 24.28
CA LEU A 447 7.10 -8.54 24.35
C LEU A 447 6.39 -9.51 25.30
N ALA A 448 6.70 -10.79 25.22
CA ALA A 448 6.15 -11.79 26.13
C ALA A 448 6.52 -11.53 27.60
N SER A 449 7.75 -11.05 27.87
CA SER A 449 8.17 -10.67 29.23
C SER A 449 7.43 -9.45 29.79
N LEU A 450 6.86 -8.61 28.92
CA LEU A 450 6.00 -7.49 29.29
C LEU A 450 4.53 -7.91 29.47
N GLY A 451 4.22 -9.19 29.26
CA GLY A 451 2.88 -9.76 29.43
C GLY A 451 2.05 -9.81 28.15
N VAL A 452 2.63 -9.58 26.95
CA VAL A 452 1.91 -9.72 25.67
C VAL A 452 1.88 -11.20 25.27
N THR A 453 0.68 -11.72 25.02
CA THR A 453 0.50 -13.04 24.41
C THR A 453 0.79 -12.95 22.92
N VAL A 454 1.83 -13.66 22.45
CA VAL A 454 2.25 -13.64 21.03
C VAL A 454 2.30 -15.06 20.48
N LYS A 455 1.53 -15.31 19.40
CA LYS A 455 1.73 -16.49 18.56
C LYS A 455 2.72 -16.11 17.45
N VAL A 456 3.86 -16.82 17.38
CA VAL A 456 4.90 -16.56 16.39
C VAL A 456 4.84 -17.59 15.27
N GLU A 457 4.78 -17.12 14.03
CA GLU A 457 4.80 -17.93 12.81
C GLU A 457 5.94 -17.45 11.91
N SER A 458 6.65 -18.37 11.23
CA SER A 458 7.77 -18.02 10.37
C SER A 458 7.81 -18.90 9.11
N ASN A 459 8.33 -18.36 8.01
CA ASN A 459 8.64 -19.11 6.80
C ASN A 459 10.10 -19.60 6.76
N ARG A 460 10.84 -19.42 7.85
CA ARG A 460 12.21 -19.93 7.93
C ARG A 460 12.20 -21.45 7.86
N ARG A 461 13.14 -22.00 7.08
CA ARG A 461 13.35 -23.46 7.06
C ARG A 461 13.93 -23.87 8.40
N ASP A 462 13.37 -24.93 8.99
CA ASP A 462 13.99 -25.56 10.16
C ASP A 462 15.30 -26.21 9.72
N GLU A 463 16.44 -25.68 10.15
CA GLU A 463 17.76 -26.30 9.93
C GLU A 463 17.92 -27.63 10.68
N TYR A 464 16.92 -28.04 11.48
CA TYR A 464 16.94 -29.22 12.35
C TYR A 464 15.82 -30.25 12.05
N GLY A 465 15.27 -30.22 10.82
CA GLY A 465 14.31 -31.22 10.36
C GLY A 465 14.97 -32.27 9.47
N GLY A 466 15.82 -33.09 10.09
CA GLY A 466 16.37 -34.29 9.48
C GLY A 466 15.91 -35.52 10.24
#